data_56653108d9d635aa6145d43c543199c5
#
_entry.id   56653108d9d635aa6145d43c543199c5
#
_cell.length_a   1.000
_cell.length_b   1.000
_cell.length_c   1.000
_cell.angle_alpha   90.00
_cell.angle_beta   90.00
_cell.angle_gamma   90.00
#
_symmetry.space_group_name_H-M   'P 1'
#
loop_
_entity.id
_entity.type
_entity.pdbx_description
1 polymer ?
#
loop_
_entity_poly.entity_id
_entity_poly.type
_entity_poly.pdbx_seq_one_letter_code
_entity_poly.pdbx_strand_id
1 'polypeptide(L)'
;MDHGRTVRLLGVNRSGTEYMCTDGYGDVFDGPHDHASVSAMRTWRIDVVRVPLNESCWLGVGELHRWARGYRRAVVRYVRLLRRNHLYVILDDHVTAPGRGVARDILPMASAAQAPRFWRSVARTFRRTRNLLFDLYNEPHDVGWACWLHGCRIPAGTSPDSGQPYPAYRAAGMRRLLRAVRSAGARQPVMLAGIDWSLDLSQWLRRRPRGRQLVASLHTYGPAGDPDAAPCGRSCRRAVKRVAGRHPVVAGEIGEYDCAHGYLDDFMSWADRRRISYLGWTWDAVSPGGWQCGSGPSLIEDYDGTPTAFGVGFRDHLRALRR
;
A
#
# COMPACT_ATOMS: atom_id res chain seq x y z
N MET A 1 -8.91 13.71 9.27
CA MET A 1 -8.80 14.64 10.43
C MET A 1 -8.85 13.79 11.69
N ASP A 2 -7.99 14.04 12.62
CA ASP A 2 -7.97 13.41 13.93
C ASP A 2 -8.30 14.49 14.98
N HIS A 3 -9.28 14.24 15.83
CA HIS A 3 -9.81 15.23 16.79
C HIS A 3 -10.04 16.64 16.18
N GLY A 4 -10.57 16.71 14.96
CA GLY A 4 -10.85 17.96 14.25
C GLY A 4 -9.62 18.60 13.56
N ARG A 5 -8.41 18.07 13.77
CA ARG A 5 -7.18 18.57 13.14
C ARG A 5 -6.89 17.81 11.86
N THR A 6 -6.40 18.52 10.85
CA THR A 6 -5.87 17.88 9.64
C THR A 6 -4.60 17.13 10.00
N VAL A 7 -4.58 15.83 9.73
CA VAL A 7 -3.39 14.98 9.89
C VAL A 7 -2.73 14.83 8.54
N ARG A 8 -1.43 14.97 8.50
CA ARG A 8 -0.58 14.60 7.39
C ARG A 8 0.16 13.35 7.78
N LEU A 9 0.14 12.35 6.93
CA LEU A 9 0.75 11.05 7.16
C LEU A 9 2.09 10.97 6.41
N LEU A 10 3.18 10.80 7.16
CA LEU A 10 4.54 10.68 6.63
C LEU A 10 5.14 9.40 7.20
N GLY A 11 5.42 8.43 6.33
CA GLY A 11 5.84 7.14 6.83
C GLY A 11 6.36 6.18 5.80
N VAL A 12 6.20 4.91 6.06
CA VAL A 12 6.78 3.84 5.25
C VAL A 12 5.79 2.72 5.00
N ASN A 13 6.07 1.93 3.97
CA ASN A 13 5.49 0.61 3.78
C ASN A 13 6.34 -0.42 4.53
N ARG A 14 5.73 -1.38 5.19
CA ARG A 14 6.40 -2.53 5.81
C ARG A 14 6.00 -3.78 5.02
N SER A 15 6.74 -4.08 3.98
CA SER A 15 6.53 -5.26 3.13
C SER A 15 6.78 -6.57 3.90
N GLY A 16 6.44 -7.68 3.29
CA GLY A 16 6.60 -9.02 3.80
C GLY A 16 5.30 -9.77 4.07
N THR A 17 4.30 -9.11 4.64
CA THR A 17 3.02 -9.78 4.96
C THR A 17 2.20 -10.19 3.75
N GLU A 18 2.46 -9.63 2.58
CA GLU A 18 1.79 -9.94 1.32
C GLU A 18 2.30 -11.21 0.65
N TYR A 19 3.56 -11.62 0.90
CA TYR A 19 4.18 -12.78 0.24
C TYR A 19 4.66 -13.89 1.20
N MET A 20 5.16 -13.58 2.39
CA MET A 20 5.78 -14.56 3.30
C MET A 20 4.91 -15.80 3.57
N CYS A 21 3.60 -15.60 3.67
CA CYS A 21 2.67 -16.69 3.91
C CYS A 21 2.43 -17.62 2.69
N THR A 22 2.82 -17.21 1.49
CA THR A 22 2.66 -17.96 0.24
C THR A 22 3.94 -18.58 -0.26
N ASP A 23 5.09 -18.03 0.13
CA ASP A 23 6.39 -18.44 -0.39
C ASP A 23 7.07 -19.54 0.43
N GLY A 24 6.36 -20.03 1.45
CA GLY A 24 6.81 -21.20 2.22
C GLY A 24 7.88 -20.91 3.27
N TYR A 25 8.16 -19.63 3.57
CA TYR A 25 9.17 -19.25 4.55
C TYR A 25 8.76 -19.48 6.02
N GLY A 26 7.52 -19.89 6.26
CA GLY A 26 7.05 -20.30 7.58
C GLY A 26 6.69 -19.18 8.56
N ASP A 27 6.87 -17.91 8.19
CA ASP A 27 6.48 -16.74 8.98
C ASP A 27 5.42 -15.90 8.27
N VAL A 28 4.91 -14.88 8.94
CA VAL A 28 3.93 -13.92 8.43
C VAL A 28 4.61 -12.62 8.01
N PHE A 29 5.72 -12.28 8.61
CA PHE A 29 6.49 -11.09 8.32
C PHE A 29 7.88 -11.47 7.82
N ASP A 30 8.37 -10.66 6.92
CA ASP A 30 9.77 -10.65 6.57
C ASP A 30 10.54 -9.87 7.62
N GLY A 31 11.36 -10.58 8.41
CA GLY A 31 12.14 -10.00 9.49
C GLY A 31 11.37 -9.50 10.71
N PRO A 32 12.05 -8.74 11.59
CA PRO A 32 11.52 -8.31 12.88
C PRO A 32 10.26 -7.43 12.76
N HIS A 33 9.32 -7.72 13.61
CA HIS A 33 8.06 -6.97 13.74
C HIS A 33 7.73 -6.72 15.21
N ASP A 34 8.76 -6.42 15.98
CA ASP A 34 8.78 -6.22 17.42
C ASP A 34 8.88 -4.75 17.81
N HIS A 35 9.06 -4.49 19.10
CA HIS A 35 9.19 -3.16 19.64
C HIS A 35 10.47 -2.45 19.15
N ALA A 36 11.57 -3.17 18.96
CA ALA A 36 12.84 -2.60 18.54
C ALA A 36 12.73 -2.05 17.12
N SER A 37 12.20 -2.84 16.18
CA SER A 37 11.96 -2.42 14.79
C SER A 37 11.02 -1.20 14.71
N VAL A 38 9.93 -1.18 15.50
CA VAL A 38 9.02 -0.02 15.54
C VAL A 38 9.70 1.21 16.17
N SER A 39 10.56 1.02 17.16
CA SER A 39 11.33 2.13 17.74
C SER A 39 12.31 2.72 16.73
N ALA A 40 12.95 1.89 15.91
CA ALA A 40 13.82 2.35 14.82
C ALA A 40 13.05 3.24 13.83
N MET A 41 11.85 2.85 13.40
CA MET A 41 10.97 3.70 12.56
C MET A 41 10.74 5.08 13.19
N ARG A 42 10.55 5.16 14.49
CA ARG A 42 10.33 6.41 15.20
C ARG A 42 11.55 7.33 15.21
N THR A 43 12.77 6.79 15.14
CA THR A 43 14.00 7.59 15.02
C THR A 43 14.03 8.39 13.70
N TRP A 44 13.33 7.89 12.67
CA TRP A 44 13.13 8.59 11.39
C TRP A 44 11.93 9.55 11.41
N ARG A 45 11.21 9.66 12.55
CA ARG A 45 10.00 10.47 12.72
C ARG A 45 8.83 10.02 11.84
N ILE A 46 8.80 8.74 11.53
CA ILE A 46 7.67 8.08 10.87
C ILE A 46 6.44 8.19 11.77
N ASP A 47 5.29 8.52 11.22
CA ASP A 47 4.02 8.60 11.93
C ASP A 47 2.93 7.64 11.39
N VAL A 48 3.20 6.97 10.26
CA VAL A 48 2.29 5.99 9.66
C VAL A 48 3.08 4.81 9.07
N VAL A 49 2.51 3.63 9.19
CA VAL A 49 3.00 2.40 8.54
C VAL A 49 1.89 1.80 7.70
N ARG A 50 2.15 1.62 6.41
CA ARG A 50 1.30 0.83 5.53
C ARG A 50 1.78 -0.62 5.57
N VAL A 51 0.84 -1.53 5.82
CA VAL A 51 1.07 -2.97 5.97
C VAL A 51 0.33 -3.67 4.83
N PRO A 52 1.06 -4.09 3.78
CA PRO A 52 0.51 -4.89 2.71
C PRO A 52 -0.02 -6.22 3.23
N LEU A 53 -1.19 -6.65 2.78
CA LEU A 53 -1.81 -7.90 3.20
C LEU A 53 -2.08 -8.80 2.00
N ASN A 54 -2.10 -10.11 2.27
CA ASN A 54 -2.52 -11.12 1.32
C ASN A 54 -3.94 -11.59 1.63
N GLU A 55 -4.86 -11.40 0.67
CA GLU A 55 -6.27 -11.78 0.84
C GLU A 55 -6.45 -13.29 1.07
N SER A 56 -5.65 -14.12 0.38
CA SER A 56 -5.74 -15.59 0.50
C SER A 56 -5.23 -16.10 1.84
N CYS A 57 -4.15 -15.53 2.36
CA CYS A 57 -3.62 -15.86 3.69
C CYS A 57 -4.59 -15.44 4.80
N TRP A 58 -5.17 -14.26 4.68
CA TRP A 58 -6.19 -13.81 5.62
C TRP A 58 -7.44 -14.68 5.62
N LEU A 59 -7.91 -15.07 4.44
CA LEU A 59 -9.13 -15.88 4.27
C LEU A 59 -8.90 -17.38 4.52
N GLY A 60 -7.68 -17.87 4.37
CA GLY A 60 -7.35 -19.29 4.43
C GLY A 60 -7.80 -20.04 3.19
N VAL A 61 -7.40 -19.54 2.03
CA VAL A 61 -7.77 -20.15 0.75
C VAL A 61 -6.90 -21.39 0.50
N GLY A 62 -7.53 -22.49 0.07
CA GLY A 62 -6.82 -23.73 -0.25
C GLY A 62 -5.98 -24.25 0.90
N GLU A 63 -4.71 -24.52 0.62
CA GLU A 63 -3.72 -25.03 1.59
C GLU A 63 -3.41 -24.05 2.73
N LEU A 64 -3.73 -22.76 2.54
CA LEU A 64 -3.48 -21.72 3.54
C LEU A 64 -4.48 -21.73 4.70
N HIS A 65 -5.50 -22.61 4.69
CA HIS A 65 -6.53 -22.63 5.74
C HIS A 65 -5.94 -22.82 7.15
N ARG A 66 -4.90 -23.63 7.30
CA ARG A 66 -4.19 -23.87 8.57
C ARG A 66 -3.42 -22.63 9.07
N TRP A 67 -2.98 -21.77 8.17
CA TRP A 67 -2.18 -20.59 8.47
C TRP A 67 -3.04 -19.35 8.77
N ALA A 68 -4.26 -19.27 8.27
CA ALA A 68 -5.10 -18.08 8.33
C ALA A 68 -5.31 -17.55 9.76
N ARG A 69 -5.44 -18.42 10.75
CA ARG A 69 -5.61 -18.00 12.15
C ARG A 69 -4.31 -17.38 12.70
N GLY A 70 -3.17 -17.95 12.35
CA GLY A 70 -1.83 -17.43 12.69
C GLY A 70 -1.62 -16.05 12.05
N TYR A 71 -1.81 -15.98 10.75
CA TYR A 71 -1.69 -14.76 9.96
C TYR A 71 -2.52 -13.61 10.55
N ARG A 72 -3.82 -13.81 10.73
CA ARG A 72 -4.71 -12.79 11.32
C ARG A 72 -4.27 -12.35 12.71
N ARG A 73 -3.83 -13.29 13.55
CA ARG A 73 -3.31 -12.95 14.89
C ARG A 73 -2.04 -12.13 14.84
N ALA A 74 -1.11 -12.47 13.94
CA ALA A 74 0.14 -11.74 13.76
C ALA A 74 -0.14 -10.29 13.29
N VAL A 75 -0.95 -10.11 12.25
CA VAL A 75 -1.37 -8.78 11.78
C VAL A 75 -2.06 -7.97 12.88
N VAL A 76 -2.99 -8.58 13.63
CA VAL A 76 -3.68 -7.87 14.74
C VAL A 76 -2.70 -7.46 15.84
N ARG A 77 -1.72 -8.30 16.19
CA ARG A 77 -0.68 -7.96 17.17
C ARG A 77 0.18 -6.81 16.68
N TYR A 78 0.61 -6.85 15.43
CA TYR A 78 1.44 -5.80 14.85
C TYR A 78 0.70 -4.45 14.77
N VAL A 79 -0.55 -4.43 14.31
CA VAL A 79 -1.40 -3.23 14.34
C VAL A 79 -1.52 -2.66 15.76
N ARG A 80 -1.67 -3.51 16.77
CA ARG A 80 -1.70 -3.06 18.18
C ARG A 80 -0.36 -2.47 18.62
N LEU A 81 0.75 -3.07 18.21
CA LEU A 81 2.09 -2.59 18.52
C LEU A 81 2.34 -1.21 17.91
N LEU A 82 2.07 -1.04 16.61
CA LEU A 82 2.19 0.25 15.91
C LEU A 82 1.37 1.34 16.62
N ARG A 83 0.12 1.04 16.95
CA ARG A 83 -0.77 2.01 17.62
C ARG A 83 -0.34 2.35 19.05
N ARG A 84 0.21 1.40 19.81
CA ARG A 84 0.79 1.67 21.13
C ARG A 84 1.99 2.61 21.04
N ASN A 85 2.67 2.61 19.91
CA ASN A 85 3.75 3.54 19.59
C ASN A 85 3.26 4.83 18.88
N HIS A 86 1.95 5.13 18.96
CA HIS A 86 1.31 6.32 18.41
C HIS A 86 1.39 6.46 16.89
N LEU A 87 1.61 5.35 16.16
CA LEU A 87 1.62 5.32 14.71
C LEU A 87 0.21 5.12 14.14
N TYR A 88 -0.08 5.77 13.03
CA TYR A 88 -1.20 5.43 12.16
C TYR A 88 -0.89 4.14 11.41
N VAL A 89 -1.94 3.44 11.00
CA VAL A 89 -1.81 2.20 10.23
C VAL A 89 -2.67 2.28 8.98
N ILE A 90 -2.11 1.89 7.85
CA ILE A 90 -2.84 1.64 6.61
C ILE A 90 -2.77 0.13 6.35
N LEU A 91 -3.92 -0.52 6.22
CA LEU A 91 -3.99 -1.91 5.77
C LEU A 91 -4.37 -1.92 4.30
N ASP A 92 -3.61 -2.64 3.52
CA ASP A 92 -3.69 -2.71 2.08
C ASP A 92 -4.02 -4.13 1.60
N ASP A 93 -4.82 -4.25 0.53
CA ASP A 93 -5.03 -5.50 -0.22
C ASP A 93 -4.04 -5.53 -1.38
N HIS A 94 -2.87 -6.12 -1.15
CA HIS A 94 -1.72 -5.92 -2.03
C HIS A 94 -1.75 -6.80 -3.26
N VAL A 95 -2.07 -8.07 -3.06
CA VAL A 95 -2.07 -9.10 -4.11
C VAL A 95 -3.42 -9.79 -4.20
N THR A 96 -3.77 -10.29 -5.38
CA THR A 96 -5.05 -10.96 -5.61
C THR A 96 -4.89 -12.24 -6.44
N ALA A 97 -5.94 -13.04 -6.51
CA ALA A 97 -5.95 -14.22 -7.34
C ALA A 97 -7.28 -14.44 -8.07
N PRO A 98 -7.24 -15.01 -9.27
CA PRO A 98 -8.44 -15.43 -9.98
C PRO A 98 -9.22 -16.51 -9.20
N GLY A 99 -10.53 -16.33 -9.08
CA GLY A 99 -11.42 -17.35 -8.54
C GLY A 99 -11.07 -17.76 -7.09
N ARG A 100 -10.65 -19.01 -6.90
CA ARG A 100 -10.26 -19.60 -5.62
C ARG A 100 -8.74 -19.87 -5.54
N GLY A 101 -7.97 -19.32 -6.45
CA GLY A 101 -6.50 -19.42 -6.43
C GLY A 101 -5.89 -18.74 -5.23
N VAL A 102 -4.63 -19.05 -4.97
CA VAL A 102 -3.82 -18.36 -3.94
C VAL A 102 -3.27 -17.07 -4.53
N ALA A 103 -3.46 -15.96 -3.84
CA ALA A 103 -2.97 -14.65 -4.26
C ALA A 103 -1.45 -14.59 -4.12
N ARG A 104 -0.78 -14.29 -5.23
CA ARG A 104 0.68 -14.15 -5.31
C ARG A 104 1.12 -12.95 -6.13
N ASP A 105 0.19 -12.35 -6.87
CA ASP A 105 0.50 -11.34 -7.89
C ASP A 105 -0.33 -10.07 -7.73
N ILE A 106 0.21 -8.99 -8.19
CA ILE A 106 -0.53 -7.77 -8.48
C ILE A 106 -1.18 -7.96 -9.85
N LEU A 107 -2.46 -8.32 -9.87
CA LEU A 107 -3.23 -8.48 -11.11
C LEU A 107 -4.00 -7.20 -11.45
N PRO A 108 -4.48 -7.02 -12.69
CA PRO A 108 -5.08 -5.76 -13.15
C PRO A 108 -6.11 -5.13 -12.23
N MET A 109 -6.87 -5.93 -11.48
CA MET A 109 -7.83 -5.43 -10.50
C MET A 109 -8.23 -6.53 -9.52
N ALA A 110 -8.51 -6.16 -8.27
CA ALA A 110 -8.91 -7.07 -7.20
C ALA A 110 -10.00 -8.07 -7.62
N SER A 111 -9.85 -9.33 -7.25
CA SER A 111 -10.78 -10.41 -7.60
C SER A 111 -12.14 -10.27 -6.91
N ALA A 112 -13.21 -10.42 -7.68
CA ALA A 112 -14.57 -10.41 -7.14
C ALA A 112 -14.90 -11.64 -6.27
N ALA A 113 -14.08 -12.69 -6.34
CA ALA A 113 -14.26 -13.91 -5.56
C ALA A 113 -13.73 -13.77 -4.13
N GLN A 114 -12.61 -13.10 -3.93
CA GLN A 114 -11.93 -13.03 -2.65
C GLN A 114 -11.98 -11.63 -2.02
N ALA A 115 -11.57 -10.58 -2.70
CA ALA A 115 -11.38 -9.25 -2.15
C ALA A 115 -12.60 -8.68 -1.38
N PRO A 116 -13.87 -8.84 -1.81
CA PRO A 116 -15.00 -8.38 -1.00
C PRO A 116 -15.20 -9.16 0.30
N ARG A 117 -14.80 -10.45 0.34
CA ARG A 117 -14.85 -11.27 1.56
C ARG A 117 -13.71 -10.90 2.50
N PHE A 118 -12.53 -10.71 1.95
CA PHE A 118 -11.35 -10.21 2.65
C PHE A 118 -11.68 -8.89 3.35
N TRP A 119 -12.12 -7.88 2.61
CA TRP A 119 -12.44 -6.56 3.17
C TRP A 119 -13.54 -6.59 4.22
N ARG A 120 -14.56 -7.43 4.04
CA ARG A 120 -15.60 -7.58 5.07
C ARG A 120 -15.02 -8.14 6.37
N SER A 121 -14.08 -9.08 6.27
CA SER A 121 -13.43 -9.70 7.43
C SER A 121 -12.44 -8.75 8.11
N VAL A 122 -11.55 -8.13 7.37
CA VAL A 122 -10.58 -7.13 7.87
C VAL A 122 -11.32 -5.97 8.52
N ALA A 123 -12.26 -5.37 7.81
CA ALA A 123 -13.03 -4.25 8.32
C ALA A 123 -13.82 -4.59 9.59
N ARG A 124 -14.41 -5.79 9.69
CA ARG A 124 -15.07 -6.26 10.92
C ARG A 124 -14.09 -6.37 12.09
N THR A 125 -12.90 -6.88 11.84
CA THR A 125 -11.85 -7.03 12.84
C THR A 125 -11.43 -5.67 13.41
N PHE A 126 -11.26 -4.69 12.54
CA PHE A 126 -10.70 -3.38 12.91
C PHE A 126 -11.73 -2.23 13.01
N ARG A 127 -13.04 -2.48 12.87
CA ARG A 127 -14.09 -1.43 12.83
C ARG A 127 -14.08 -0.43 13.99
N ARG A 128 -13.55 -0.81 15.14
CA ARG A 128 -13.43 0.04 16.34
C ARG A 128 -12.00 0.58 16.55
N THR A 129 -11.08 0.26 15.65
CA THR A 129 -9.68 0.67 15.74
C THR A 129 -9.56 2.11 15.23
N ARG A 130 -9.11 3.03 16.09
CA ARG A 130 -8.78 4.41 15.69
C ARG A 130 -7.41 4.44 15.01
N ASN A 131 -7.09 5.53 14.31
CA ASN A 131 -5.81 5.75 13.63
C ASN A 131 -5.48 4.63 12.64
N LEU A 132 -6.51 4.15 11.90
CA LEU A 132 -6.38 3.11 10.90
C LEU A 132 -7.15 3.50 9.64
N LEU A 133 -6.55 3.22 8.49
CA LEU A 133 -7.12 3.40 7.15
C LEU A 133 -7.15 2.05 6.44
N PHE A 134 -8.00 1.91 5.44
CA PHE A 134 -8.05 0.77 4.54
C PHE A 134 -7.71 1.21 3.13
N ASP A 135 -6.72 0.61 2.50
CA ASP A 135 -6.36 0.80 1.10
C ASP A 135 -6.92 -0.36 0.27
N LEU A 136 -7.93 -0.08 -0.56
CA LEU A 136 -8.81 -1.13 -1.07
C LEU A 136 -8.18 -2.08 -2.07
N TYR A 137 -7.18 -1.65 -2.80
CA TYR A 137 -6.37 -2.46 -3.69
C TYR A 137 -5.12 -1.67 -4.08
N ASN A 138 -4.00 -2.32 -4.02
CA ASN A 138 -2.68 -1.75 -4.18
C ASN A 138 -2.54 -0.95 -5.50
N GLU A 139 -2.49 -1.65 -6.63
CA GLU A 139 -2.14 -1.06 -7.92
C GLU A 139 -3.03 -1.55 -9.06
N PRO A 140 -4.23 -0.94 -9.24
CA PRO A 140 -5.01 -1.19 -10.42
C PRO A 140 -4.25 -0.79 -11.69
N HIS A 141 -4.08 -1.72 -12.63
CA HIS A 141 -3.40 -1.51 -13.91
C HIS A 141 -4.16 -2.17 -15.05
N ASP A 142 -3.86 -1.85 -16.30
CA ASP A 142 -4.48 -2.43 -17.50
C ASP A 142 -6.01 -2.43 -17.50
N VAL A 143 -6.62 -1.50 -16.77
CA VAL A 143 -8.06 -1.33 -16.67
C VAL A 143 -8.47 0.12 -16.88
N GLY A 144 -9.60 0.31 -17.54
CA GLY A 144 -10.22 1.63 -17.64
C GLY A 144 -11.03 1.98 -16.37
N TRP A 145 -11.32 3.27 -16.20
CA TRP A 145 -12.08 3.82 -15.07
C TRP A 145 -13.47 3.20 -14.85
N ALA A 146 -14.10 2.65 -15.90
CA ALA A 146 -15.38 1.95 -15.78
C ALA A 146 -15.21 0.62 -15.04
N CYS A 147 -14.19 -0.17 -15.40
CA CYS A 147 -13.83 -1.41 -14.72
C CYS A 147 -13.38 -1.12 -13.29
N TRP A 148 -12.51 -0.14 -13.09
CA TRP A 148 -12.05 0.31 -11.79
C TRP A 148 -13.22 0.61 -10.83
N LEU A 149 -14.27 1.28 -11.29
CA LEU A 149 -15.41 1.63 -10.45
C LEU A 149 -16.38 0.49 -10.23
N HIS A 150 -16.72 -0.24 -11.32
CA HIS A 150 -17.84 -1.19 -11.32
C HIS A 150 -17.42 -2.65 -11.26
N GLY A 151 -16.16 -2.93 -11.56
CA GLY A 151 -15.67 -4.26 -11.89
C GLY A 151 -16.00 -4.63 -13.33
N CYS A 152 -15.28 -5.60 -13.85
CA CYS A 152 -15.44 -6.10 -15.21
C CYS A 152 -14.96 -7.56 -15.30
N ARG A 153 -15.00 -8.15 -16.48
CA ARG A 153 -14.26 -9.37 -16.79
C ARG A 153 -12.85 -8.98 -17.22
N ILE A 154 -11.85 -9.48 -16.51
CA ILE A 154 -10.45 -9.43 -16.92
C ILE A 154 -10.19 -10.65 -17.81
N PRO A 155 -9.64 -10.48 -19.02
CA PRO A 155 -9.24 -11.62 -19.87
C PRO A 155 -8.10 -12.40 -19.23
N ALA A 156 -7.84 -13.61 -19.71
CA ALA A 156 -6.60 -14.32 -19.38
C ALA A 156 -5.39 -13.53 -19.89
N GLY A 157 -4.32 -13.56 -19.15
CA GLY A 157 -3.11 -12.81 -19.46
C GLY A 157 -1.90 -13.33 -18.70
N THR A 158 -0.82 -12.57 -18.75
CA THR A 158 0.41 -12.80 -18.00
C THR A 158 0.60 -11.65 -17.02
N SER A 159 0.91 -11.97 -15.78
CA SER A 159 1.21 -10.94 -14.78
C SER A 159 2.50 -10.22 -15.15
N PRO A 160 2.50 -8.89 -15.28
CA PRO A 160 3.73 -8.15 -15.52
C PRO A 160 4.68 -8.18 -14.31
N ASP A 161 4.15 -8.39 -13.11
CA ASP A 161 4.92 -8.47 -11.86
C ASP A 161 5.74 -9.77 -11.78
N SER A 162 5.10 -10.94 -11.98
CA SER A 162 5.76 -12.25 -11.82
C SER A 162 6.07 -12.98 -13.14
N GLY A 163 5.58 -12.52 -14.27
CA GLY A 163 5.64 -13.24 -15.55
C GLY A 163 4.75 -14.49 -15.60
N GLN A 164 3.93 -14.75 -14.57
CA GLN A 164 3.09 -15.94 -14.51
C GLN A 164 1.75 -15.75 -15.23
N PRO A 165 1.27 -16.78 -15.95
CA PRO A 165 -0.03 -16.69 -16.59
C PRO A 165 -1.16 -16.75 -15.58
N TYR A 166 -2.22 -15.98 -15.81
CA TYR A 166 -3.46 -16.04 -15.04
C TYR A 166 -4.68 -16.27 -15.93
N PRO A 167 -5.67 -17.05 -15.48
CA PRO A 167 -6.90 -17.28 -16.22
C PRO A 167 -7.81 -16.04 -16.15
N ALA A 168 -8.77 -15.96 -17.08
CA ALA A 168 -9.77 -14.91 -17.05
C ALA A 168 -10.59 -14.94 -15.75
N TYR A 169 -10.86 -13.76 -15.17
CA TYR A 169 -11.62 -13.65 -13.93
C TYR A 169 -12.54 -12.42 -13.90
N ARG A 170 -13.42 -12.37 -12.90
CA ARG A 170 -14.24 -11.19 -12.63
C ARG A 170 -13.57 -10.31 -11.60
N ALA A 171 -13.32 -9.08 -11.95
CA ALA A 171 -12.82 -8.06 -11.04
C ALA A 171 -13.93 -7.47 -10.15
N ALA A 172 -13.59 -7.14 -8.92
CA ALA A 172 -14.41 -6.34 -8.02
C ALA A 172 -14.05 -4.86 -8.21
N GLY A 173 -15.00 -4.04 -8.66
CA GLY A 173 -14.74 -2.60 -8.72
C GLY A 173 -14.72 -1.95 -7.33
N MET A 174 -14.07 -0.79 -7.22
CA MET A 174 -13.91 -0.03 -5.97
C MET A 174 -15.24 0.22 -5.23
N ARG A 175 -16.35 0.37 -5.97
CA ARG A 175 -17.68 0.48 -5.36
C ARG A 175 -18.06 -0.74 -4.53
N ARG A 176 -17.75 -1.95 -5.02
CA ARG A 176 -18.04 -3.20 -4.34
C ARG A 176 -17.14 -3.40 -3.11
N LEU A 177 -15.86 -3.06 -3.23
CA LEU A 177 -14.90 -3.14 -2.14
C LEU A 177 -15.26 -2.15 -1.01
N LEU A 178 -15.55 -0.88 -1.33
CA LEU A 178 -16.02 0.11 -0.37
C LEU A 178 -17.29 -0.36 0.35
N ARG A 179 -18.24 -0.94 -0.38
CA ARG A 179 -19.46 -1.49 0.22
C ARG A 179 -19.13 -2.63 1.19
N ALA A 180 -18.17 -3.50 0.87
CA ALA A 180 -17.74 -4.57 1.76
C ALA A 180 -17.20 -4.04 3.08
N VAL A 181 -16.37 -3.00 3.06
CA VAL A 181 -15.86 -2.32 4.25
C VAL A 181 -17.01 -1.69 5.07
N ARG A 182 -17.87 -0.93 4.41
CA ARG A 182 -18.96 -0.19 5.10
C ARG A 182 -20.02 -1.12 5.68
N SER A 183 -20.36 -2.22 5.00
CA SER A 183 -21.31 -3.23 5.50
C SER A 183 -20.79 -4.00 6.73
N ALA A 184 -19.48 -3.99 6.97
CA ALA A 184 -18.89 -4.52 8.21
C ALA A 184 -18.99 -3.54 9.41
N GLY A 185 -19.58 -2.35 9.21
CA GLY A 185 -19.71 -1.31 10.23
C GLY A 185 -18.47 -0.44 10.41
N ALA A 186 -17.48 -0.56 9.54
CA ALA A 186 -16.26 0.24 9.60
C ALA A 186 -16.48 1.64 8.99
N ARG A 187 -16.03 2.67 9.71
CA ARG A 187 -16.17 4.09 9.34
C ARG A 187 -14.84 4.78 9.07
N GLN A 188 -13.74 4.08 9.21
CA GLN A 188 -12.39 4.59 8.98
C GLN A 188 -12.25 5.17 7.56
N PRO A 189 -11.28 6.05 7.32
CA PRO A 189 -10.94 6.49 5.97
C PRO A 189 -10.57 5.30 5.09
N VAL A 190 -10.95 5.42 3.82
CA VAL A 190 -10.71 4.39 2.81
C VAL A 190 -9.94 5.02 1.66
N MET A 191 -8.80 4.46 1.37
CA MET A 191 -7.95 4.84 0.24
C MET A 191 -8.42 4.11 -1.01
N LEU A 192 -8.38 4.80 -2.11
CA LEU A 192 -8.74 4.33 -3.44
C LEU A 192 -7.58 4.69 -4.38
N ALA A 193 -6.80 3.70 -4.71
CA ALA A 193 -5.70 3.80 -5.66
C ALA A 193 -6.21 4.27 -7.03
N GLY A 194 -5.39 5.00 -7.78
CA GLY A 194 -5.66 5.34 -9.18
C GLY A 194 -5.65 4.11 -10.09
N ILE A 195 -5.68 4.32 -11.38
CA ILE A 195 -5.34 3.30 -12.38
C ILE A 195 -3.89 3.50 -12.85
N ASP A 196 -3.43 2.66 -13.76
CA ASP A 196 -2.07 2.75 -14.29
C ASP A 196 -1.03 2.66 -13.17
N TRP A 197 -0.98 1.52 -12.48
CA TRP A 197 -0.13 1.27 -11.33
C TRP A 197 -0.30 2.34 -10.23
N SER A 198 -1.54 2.74 -10.00
CA SER A 198 -1.89 3.80 -9.04
C SER A 198 -1.39 5.20 -9.41
N LEU A 199 -0.75 5.41 -10.58
CA LEU A 199 -0.19 6.68 -11.00
C LEU A 199 -1.25 7.67 -11.54
N ASP A 200 -2.28 7.18 -12.23
CA ASP A 200 -3.29 8.05 -12.84
C ASP A 200 -4.46 8.36 -11.91
N LEU A 201 -4.58 9.63 -11.51
CA LEU A 201 -5.73 10.19 -10.78
C LEU A 201 -6.59 11.12 -11.67
N SER A 202 -6.41 11.12 -12.99
CA SER A 202 -7.02 12.11 -13.91
C SER A 202 -8.54 12.17 -13.84
N GLN A 203 -9.20 11.02 -13.68
CA GLN A 203 -10.67 10.92 -13.58
C GLN A 203 -11.16 10.55 -12.17
N TRP A 204 -10.28 10.44 -11.17
CA TRP A 204 -10.64 9.98 -9.83
C TRP A 204 -11.83 10.76 -9.25
N LEU A 205 -11.83 12.08 -9.31
CA LEU A 205 -12.94 12.92 -8.80
C LEU A 205 -14.28 12.63 -9.45
N ARG A 206 -14.28 12.29 -10.74
CA ARG A 206 -15.51 12.00 -11.51
C ARG A 206 -16.00 10.57 -11.31
N ARG A 207 -15.06 9.63 -11.12
CA ARG A 207 -15.32 8.19 -11.12
C ARG A 207 -15.38 7.57 -9.73
N ARG A 208 -14.87 8.22 -8.69
CA ARG A 208 -14.88 7.65 -7.34
C ARG A 208 -16.29 7.24 -6.90
N PRO A 209 -16.45 6.14 -6.15
CA PRO A 209 -17.75 5.75 -5.61
C PRO A 209 -18.28 6.84 -4.67
N ARG A 210 -19.57 6.94 -4.53
CA ARG A 210 -20.18 7.80 -3.50
C ARG A 210 -19.87 7.23 -2.11
N GLY A 211 -19.41 8.06 -1.21
CA GLY A 211 -19.08 7.67 0.15
C GLY A 211 -18.40 8.79 0.94
N ARG A 212 -18.32 8.60 2.25
CA ARG A 212 -17.60 9.49 3.16
C ARG A 212 -16.21 8.94 3.44
N GLN A 213 -15.30 9.81 3.90
CA GLN A 213 -13.96 9.42 4.32
C GLN A 213 -13.17 8.72 3.20
N LEU A 214 -13.26 9.24 1.97
CA LEU A 214 -12.49 8.75 0.83
C LEU A 214 -11.20 9.54 0.68
N VAL A 215 -10.11 8.83 0.46
CA VAL A 215 -8.76 9.31 0.25
C VAL A 215 -8.29 8.80 -1.11
N ALA A 216 -7.64 9.63 -1.92
CA ALA A 216 -7.01 9.14 -3.14
C ALA A 216 -5.62 8.58 -2.80
N SER A 217 -5.27 7.43 -3.36
CA SER A 217 -3.93 6.85 -3.29
C SER A 217 -3.22 7.02 -4.62
N LEU A 218 -1.93 7.35 -4.55
CA LEU A 218 -1.01 7.53 -5.66
C LEU A 218 0.25 6.74 -5.39
N HIS A 219 0.79 6.06 -6.40
CA HIS A 219 2.14 5.49 -6.34
C HIS A 219 3.01 6.14 -7.40
N THR A 220 4.28 6.35 -7.09
CA THR A 220 5.22 6.95 -8.04
C THR A 220 6.65 6.62 -7.69
N TYR A 221 7.42 6.26 -8.70
CA TYR A 221 8.81 5.87 -8.56
C TYR A 221 9.72 6.71 -9.44
N GLY A 222 10.95 6.92 -8.99
CA GLY A 222 11.97 7.62 -9.74
C GLY A 222 12.53 6.76 -10.87
N PRO A 223 13.21 7.41 -11.82
CA PRO A 223 13.77 6.71 -12.96
C PRO A 223 14.77 5.66 -12.51
N ALA A 224 14.62 4.48 -13.03
CA ALA A 224 15.62 3.45 -13.11
C ALA A 224 15.18 2.49 -14.19
N GLY A 225 16.00 1.54 -14.56
CA GLY A 225 15.77 0.59 -15.63
C GLY A 225 14.48 -0.27 -15.55
N ASP A 226 13.51 0.10 -14.73
CA ASP A 226 12.18 -0.49 -14.69
C ASP A 226 11.24 0.29 -15.61
N PRO A 227 10.80 -0.30 -16.75
CA PRO A 227 9.90 0.34 -17.68
C PRO A 227 8.53 0.69 -17.09
N ASP A 228 8.13 0.04 -15.99
CA ASP A 228 6.85 0.25 -15.32
C ASP A 228 6.94 1.31 -14.19
N ALA A 229 8.15 1.67 -13.78
CA ALA A 229 8.40 2.73 -12.81
C ALA A 229 8.25 4.11 -13.45
N ALA A 230 7.05 4.66 -13.44
CA ALA A 230 6.78 5.97 -14.02
C ALA A 230 6.82 7.09 -12.99
N PRO A 231 7.63 8.13 -13.21
CA PRO A 231 7.67 9.30 -12.35
C PRO A 231 6.41 10.15 -12.51
N CYS A 232 5.92 10.71 -11.40
CA CYS A 232 4.81 11.66 -11.42
C CYS A 232 5.23 12.99 -12.10
N GLY A 233 5.11 13.02 -13.40
CA GLY A 233 5.42 14.18 -14.24
C GLY A 233 4.34 15.27 -14.16
N ARG A 234 4.41 16.27 -15.06
CA ARG A 234 3.52 17.46 -15.03
C ARG A 234 2.02 17.13 -15.08
N SER A 235 1.61 16.14 -15.86
CA SER A 235 0.21 15.71 -15.98
C SER A 235 -0.30 15.06 -14.71
N CYS A 236 0.47 14.14 -14.14
CA CYS A 236 0.20 13.51 -12.86
C CYS A 236 0.08 14.57 -11.76
N ARG A 237 1.07 15.44 -11.59
CA ARG A 237 1.05 16.52 -10.59
C ARG A 237 -0.15 17.46 -10.73
N ARG A 238 -0.61 17.72 -11.94
CA ARG A 238 -1.86 18.48 -12.17
C ARG A 238 -3.10 17.74 -11.71
N ALA A 239 -3.19 16.43 -11.99
CA ALA A 239 -4.29 15.60 -11.53
C ALA A 239 -4.33 15.50 -10.00
N VAL A 240 -3.19 15.21 -9.38
CA VAL A 240 -3.02 15.18 -7.93
C VAL A 240 -3.44 16.49 -7.28
N LYS A 241 -2.99 17.63 -7.80
CA LYS A 241 -3.37 18.95 -7.28
C LYS A 241 -4.89 19.18 -7.33
N ARG A 242 -5.56 18.77 -8.42
CA ARG A 242 -7.03 18.89 -8.53
C ARG A 242 -7.75 18.02 -7.50
N VAL A 243 -7.25 16.82 -7.26
CA VAL A 243 -7.82 15.92 -6.25
C VAL A 243 -7.57 16.46 -4.85
N ALA A 244 -6.35 16.88 -4.54
CA ALA A 244 -5.95 17.42 -3.24
C ALA A 244 -6.75 18.67 -2.83
N GLY A 245 -7.24 19.46 -3.78
CA GLY A 245 -8.12 20.59 -3.51
C GLY A 245 -9.53 20.23 -3.02
N ARG A 246 -9.91 18.94 -3.05
CA ARG A 246 -11.26 18.46 -2.69
C ARG A 246 -11.28 17.24 -1.80
N HIS A 247 -10.24 16.42 -1.84
CA HIS A 247 -10.09 15.18 -1.08
C HIS A 247 -8.66 15.04 -0.58
N PRO A 248 -8.45 14.38 0.55
CA PRO A 248 -7.10 13.99 0.97
C PRO A 248 -6.44 13.11 -0.09
N VAL A 249 -5.14 13.30 -0.29
CA VAL A 249 -4.29 12.47 -1.14
C VAL A 249 -3.14 11.91 -0.29
N VAL A 250 -2.88 10.64 -0.46
CA VAL A 250 -1.71 9.94 0.09
C VAL A 250 -0.95 9.35 -1.10
N ALA A 251 0.31 9.70 -1.26
CA ALA A 251 1.21 8.90 -2.07
C ALA A 251 1.54 7.66 -1.23
N GLY A 252 0.79 6.57 -1.48
CA GLY A 252 0.88 5.33 -0.73
C GLY A 252 2.23 4.65 -0.87
N GLU A 253 2.87 4.88 -2.01
CA GLU A 253 4.23 4.45 -2.29
C GLU A 253 5.00 5.52 -3.05
N ILE A 254 6.20 5.80 -2.58
CA ILE A 254 7.20 6.57 -3.31
C ILE A 254 8.55 5.88 -3.17
N GLY A 255 9.30 5.79 -4.25
CA GLY A 255 10.60 5.13 -4.27
C GLY A 255 11.48 5.61 -5.41
N GLU A 256 12.72 5.12 -5.42
CA GLU A 256 13.73 5.39 -6.44
C GLU A 256 14.64 4.17 -6.57
N TYR A 257 15.02 3.80 -7.78
CA TYR A 257 15.73 2.54 -8.04
C TYR A 257 17.23 2.71 -8.30
N ASP A 258 17.70 3.94 -8.54
CA ASP A 258 19.09 4.21 -8.94
C ASP A 258 20.05 4.49 -7.77
N CYS A 259 19.62 4.17 -6.54
CA CYS A 259 20.38 4.43 -5.30
C CYS A 259 20.61 5.88 -4.94
N ALA A 260 20.20 6.78 -5.80
CA ALA A 260 20.11 8.20 -5.47
C ALA A 260 18.80 8.49 -4.71
N HIS A 261 18.53 9.72 -4.43
CA HIS A 261 17.30 10.18 -3.85
C HIS A 261 16.81 11.51 -4.46
N GLY A 262 17.33 11.85 -5.64
CA GLY A 262 17.05 13.13 -6.27
C GLY A 262 15.60 13.30 -6.71
N TYR A 263 15.00 12.26 -7.29
CA TYR A 263 13.58 12.25 -7.62
C TYR A 263 12.73 12.34 -6.36
N LEU A 264 13.10 11.56 -5.34
CA LEU A 264 12.38 11.51 -4.07
C LEU A 264 12.39 12.88 -3.37
N ASP A 265 13.54 13.55 -3.33
CA ASP A 265 13.69 14.89 -2.76
C ASP A 265 12.80 15.92 -3.47
N ASP A 266 12.76 15.89 -4.81
CA ASP A 266 11.88 16.77 -5.59
C ASP A 266 10.40 16.46 -5.34
N PHE A 267 10.02 15.16 -5.33
CA PHE A 267 8.65 14.77 -5.07
C PHE A 267 8.20 15.14 -3.66
N MET A 268 8.99 14.82 -2.63
CA MET A 268 8.67 15.12 -1.25
C MET A 268 8.55 16.63 -1.03
N SER A 269 9.50 17.41 -1.55
CA SER A 269 9.47 18.89 -1.48
C SER A 269 8.21 19.45 -2.17
N TRP A 270 7.82 18.89 -3.30
CA TRP A 270 6.60 19.28 -4.01
C TRP A 270 5.34 18.90 -3.22
N ALA A 271 5.30 17.72 -2.61
CA ALA A 271 4.20 17.22 -1.79
C ALA A 271 4.03 18.03 -0.50
N ASP A 272 5.14 18.42 0.13
CA ASP A 272 5.18 19.23 1.35
C ASP A 272 4.48 20.58 1.18
N ARG A 273 4.83 21.29 0.11
CA ARG A 273 4.19 22.58 -0.22
C ARG A 273 2.68 22.47 -0.43
N ARG A 274 2.14 21.25 -0.56
CA ARG A 274 0.72 20.96 -0.80
C ARG A 274 0.06 20.17 0.30
N ARG A 275 0.81 19.88 1.38
CA ARG A 275 0.35 19.07 2.52
C ARG A 275 -0.16 17.69 2.09
N ILE A 276 0.39 17.12 1.02
CA ILE A 276 0.15 15.77 0.56
C ILE A 276 0.93 14.81 1.45
N SER A 277 0.28 13.74 1.87
CA SER A 277 0.90 12.65 2.62
C SER A 277 1.69 11.74 1.71
N TYR A 278 2.76 11.11 2.22
CA TYR A 278 3.54 10.13 1.43
C TYR A 278 4.20 9.08 2.32
N LEU A 279 4.42 7.90 1.75
CA LEU A 279 5.07 6.77 2.39
C LEU A 279 6.16 6.21 1.47
N GLY A 280 7.37 6.06 2.00
CA GLY A 280 8.48 5.43 1.28
C GLY A 280 8.25 3.92 1.12
N TRP A 281 8.55 3.40 -0.04
CA TRP A 281 8.68 1.99 -0.29
C TRP A 281 10.16 1.64 -0.27
N THR A 282 10.67 0.75 0.60
CA THR A 282 9.98 0.02 1.66
C THR A 282 10.86 -0.10 2.91
N TRP A 283 10.25 -0.20 4.10
CA TRP A 283 10.93 -0.56 5.35
C TRP A 283 11.13 -2.07 5.38
N ASP A 284 12.11 -2.52 4.65
CA ASP A 284 12.53 -3.89 4.51
C ASP A 284 14.04 -3.92 4.41
N ALA A 285 14.68 -4.82 5.16
CA ALA A 285 16.13 -4.92 5.16
C ALA A 285 16.58 -5.74 3.95
N VAL A 286 17.63 -5.26 3.35
CA VAL A 286 18.30 -5.99 2.28
C VAL A 286 18.91 -7.26 2.86
N SER A 287 18.45 -8.44 2.45
CA SER A 287 19.12 -9.69 2.79
C SER A 287 20.58 -9.66 2.33
N PRO A 288 21.52 -10.24 3.09
CA PRO A 288 22.91 -10.35 2.63
C PRO A 288 22.97 -10.99 1.23
N GLY A 289 23.42 -10.22 0.22
CA GLY A 289 23.36 -10.60 -1.19
C GLY A 289 22.08 -10.24 -1.92
N GLY A 290 21.09 -9.63 -1.24
CA GLY A 290 19.85 -9.08 -1.81
C GLY A 290 20.05 -7.71 -2.46
N TRP A 291 18.99 -6.98 -2.52
CA TRP A 291 18.82 -5.67 -3.17
C TRP A 291 20.09 -4.80 -3.25
N GLN A 292 20.88 -4.99 -4.27
CA GLN A 292 21.89 -4.01 -4.60
C GLN A 292 21.22 -2.79 -5.25
N CYS A 293 21.89 -1.66 -5.24
CA CYS A 293 21.47 -0.49 -6.00
C CYS A 293 21.01 -0.91 -7.40
N GLY A 294 19.79 -0.53 -7.78
CA GLY A 294 19.16 -0.91 -9.04
C GLY A 294 18.24 -2.13 -8.99
N SER A 295 18.17 -2.86 -7.88
CA SER A 295 17.28 -4.03 -7.74
C SER A 295 16.06 -3.81 -6.88
N GLY A 296 15.91 -2.65 -6.24
CA GLY A 296 14.70 -2.27 -5.48
C GLY A 296 14.92 -1.13 -4.50
N PRO A 297 13.87 -0.40 -4.16
CA PRO A 297 13.96 0.80 -3.33
C PRO A 297 13.84 0.48 -1.83
N SER A 298 14.70 -0.38 -1.28
CA SER A 298 14.78 -0.58 0.16
C SER A 298 15.31 0.66 0.88
N LEU A 299 14.62 1.09 1.94
CA LEU A 299 14.99 2.25 2.74
C LEU A 299 16.08 1.93 3.77
N ILE A 300 16.20 0.67 4.19
CA ILE A 300 17.06 0.24 5.29
C ILE A 300 17.95 -0.92 4.90
N GLU A 301 19.16 -0.91 5.44
CA GLU A 301 20.10 -2.05 5.36
C GLU A 301 19.81 -3.07 6.47
N ASP A 302 19.32 -2.58 7.61
CA ASP A 302 18.96 -3.41 8.77
C ASP A 302 17.74 -2.83 9.49
N TYR A 303 17.01 -3.68 10.18
CA TYR A 303 15.81 -3.32 10.95
C TYR A 303 16.08 -2.48 12.21
N ASP A 304 17.35 -2.21 12.53
CA ASP A 304 17.74 -1.18 13.50
C ASP A 304 17.56 0.26 12.97
N GLY A 305 17.26 0.39 11.66
CA GLY A 305 17.02 1.63 10.97
C GLY A 305 18.28 2.25 10.35
N THR A 306 19.35 1.47 10.16
CA THR A 306 20.48 1.87 9.34
C THR A 306 19.99 2.09 7.90
N PRO A 307 20.13 3.31 7.34
CA PRO A 307 19.57 3.63 6.03
C PRO A 307 20.45 3.11 4.90
N THR A 308 19.86 2.69 3.81
CA THR A 308 20.53 2.57 2.51
C THR A 308 20.92 3.96 1.97
N ALA A 309 21.70 4.02 0.90
CA ALA A 309 22.00 5.29 0.22
C ALA A 309 20.72 6.05 -0.19
N PHE A 310 19.72 5.35 -0.74
CA PHE A 310 18.38 5.85 -1.02
C PHE A 310 17.67 6.30 0.27
N GLY A 311 17.69 5.48 1.32
CA GLY A 311 17.03 5.73 2.59
C GLY A 311 17.55 6.95 3.35
N VAL A 312 18.80 7.34 3.13
CA VAL A 312 19.39 8.58 3.72
C VAL A 312 18.56 9.80 3.33
N GLY A 313 18.26 9.99 2.05
CA GLY A 313 17.48 11.12 1.59
C GLY A 313 16.10 11.17 2.24
N PHE A 314 15.38 10.05 2.26
CA PHE A 314 14.06 9.95 2.88
C PHE A 314 14.09 10.26 4.39
N ARG A 315 15.01 9.63 5.13
CA ARG A 315 15.19 9.83 6.58
C ARG A 315 15.47 11.29 6.92
N ASP A 316 16.45 11.88 6.24
CA ASP A 316 16.93 13.23 6.56
C ASP A 316 15.90 14.29 6.21
N HIS A 317 15.14 14.08 5.13
CA HIS A 317 14.01 14.91 4.79
C HIS A 317 12.92 14.89 5.88
N LEU A 318 12.50 13.72 6.36
CA LEU A 318 11.52 13.62 7.45
C LEU A 318 12.00 14.28 8.74
N ARG A 319 13.29 14.16 9.05
CA ARG A 319 13.90 14.80 10.23
C ARG A 319 13.92 16.32 10.11
N ALA A 320 14.14 16.85 8.91
CA ALA A 320 14.17 18.29 8.65
C ALA A 320 12.79 18.95 8.80
N LEU A 321 11.71 18.29 8.38
CA LEU A 321 10.35 18.84 8.42
C LEU A 321 9.81 19.12 9.83
N ARG A 322 10.35 18.49 10.85
CA ARG A 322 9.79 18.51 12.21
C ARG A 322 10.70 19.22 13.23
N ARG A 323 11.48 20.15 12.75
CA ARG A 323 12.26 21.06 13.62
C ARG A 323 11.40 22.16 14.18
#